data_e747d5d1319985deae9fe4fdde1e4cc2
#
_entry.id   e747d5d1319985deae9fe4fdde1e4cc2
#
_cell.length_a   1.000
_cell.length_b   1.000
_cell.length_c   1.000
_cell.angle_alpha   90.00
_cell.angle_beta   90.00
_cell.angle_gamma   90.00
#
_symmetry.space_group_name_H-M   'P 1'
#
loop_
_entity.id
_entity.type
_entity.pdbx_description
1 polymer ?
#
loop_
_entity_poly.entity_id
_entity_poly.type
_entity_poly.pdbx_seq_one_letter_code
_entity_poly.pdbx_strand_id
1 'polypeptide(L)'
;VSESFRISKTEFSSKDEVWTQPWGENKKNRNHYNEMSVCLENKEDVSLVLRFRVFDDGIGFRYEYEYPDRDSLIVMDELTEFDFAQDGRSWSIPANFETYELLYIPQKISEVETANTPITFRTDNGIYASIHEAALYDFPEMTLKKCGERKFKSELAPLPDGTKAHVPGAFKTAWRTIQIAPKAVGLINSSLILNLNDPCVLDSTDWIKPMKYVGVWWGMHLGVESWVINDRHGATTENAKRYIDFAAAHNIEGVLFEGWNEGWESWGGRQNFDYTKPYADFDMDEIAAYAQEKGVRIIGHHETGGNVPNYERQLDKALRWYVDYGVHDLKTGYAGAMPGGYWHHSQYGVRHYQKVVETAAKYRITVNAHEPIKDTGIRRTWPNMMSREGARGMEWNAWSEGNPPSHHEILPFTRLLGGPMDYTPGTFDILFKKTRNSPLRKKWNDLDKGNSRVNTTLAKQIANWVILYSPLQMASDMIENYENHPAFQFFIDFDADCDRSEALVGEPGEYIAVMRQAGDRFYLGATTNENGRTINIPLDFLSPDIKYHADIYADGDNAHWKDNPTDYKIEHRIVTSADTLHMKLADGGGQAVYFRPE
;
A
#
# COMPACT_ATOMS: atom_id res chain seq x y z
N VAL A 1 17.22 -5.08 30.26
CA VAL A 1 18.09 -6.27 30.20
C VAL A 1 19.52 -5.78 30.16
N SER A 2 20.13 -5.63 31.30
CA SER A 2 21.45 -4.97 31.41
C SER A 2 22.53 -5.83 32.06
N GLU A 3 22.26 -7.06 32.48
CA GLU A 3 23.25 -7.79 33.26
C GLU A 3 23.53 -9.20 32.78
N SER A 4 24.82 -9.47 32.54
CA SER A 4 25.49 -10.76 32.62
C SER A 4 24.87 -11.95 31.88
N PHE A 5 24.35 -11.74 30.68
CA PHE A 5 23.98 -12.85 29.82
C PHE A 5 25.22 -13.64 29.37
N ARG A 6 25.09 -14.94 29.36
CA ARG A 6 26.04 -15.87 28.74
C ARG A 6 25.35 -16.62 27.61
N ILE A 7 26.10 -16.94 26.57
CA ILE A 7 25.63 -17.86 25.54
C ILE A 7 25.53 -19.24 26.16
N SER A 8 24.30 -19.77 26.26
CA SER A 8 24.05 -21.13 26.74
C SER A 8 24.03 -22.14 25.59
N LYS A 9 23.54 -21.71 24.42
CA LYS A 9 23.43 -22.57 23.23
C LYS A 9 23.45 -21.76 21.95
N THR A 10 23.99 -22.34 20.87
CA THR A 10 23.85 -21.84 19.51
C THR A 10 23.37 -22.99 18.61
N GLU A 11 22.30 -22.74 17.86
CA GLU A 11 21.71 -23.73 16.95
C GLU A 11 21.69 -23.20 15.54
N PHE A 12 21.86 -24.10 14.56
CA PHE A 12 21.79 -23.79 13.13
C PHE A 12 20.74 -24.68 12.48
N SER A 13 19.98 -24.10 11.56
CA SER A 13 19.04 -24.83 10.73
C SER A 13 18.95 -24.16 9.35
N SER A 14 18.31 -24.83 8.40
CA SER A 14 18.02 -24.26 7.08
C SER A 14 16.65 -24.69 6.62
N LYS A 15 16.05 -23.92 5.73
CA LYS A 15 14.79 -24.22 5.09
C LYS A 15 14.86 -23.90 3.61
N ASP A 16 14.24 -24.75 2.77
CA ASP A 16 14.00 -24.49 1.36
C ASP A 16 12.64 -25.08 0.99
N GLU A 17 11.67 -24.22 0.76
CA GLU A 17 10.31 -24.61 0.38
C GLU A 17 9.74 -23.62 -0.61
N VAL A 18 8.76 -24.03 -1.41
CA VAL A 18 7.91 -23.14 -2.19
C VAL A 18 6.52 -23.16 -1.57
N TRP A 19 5.99 -22.00 -1.29
CA TRP A 19 4.63 -21.83 -0.78
C TRP A 19 3.79 -20.98 -1.74
N THR A 20 2.48 -21.11 -1.66
CA THR A 20 1.52 -20.39 -2.50
C THR A 20 0.67 -19.47 -1.65
N GLN A 21 0.30 -18.31 -2.22
CA GLN A 21 -0.67 -17.39 -1.64
C GLN A 21 -1.87 -17.22 -2.59
N PRO A 22 -3.06 -16.85 -2.07
CA PRO A 22 -4.26 -16.72 -2.89
C PRO A 22 -4.18 -15.55 -3.88
N TRP A 23 -3.40 -14.53 -3.57
CA TRP A 23 -3.14 -13.35 -4.37
C TRP A 23 -1.80 -12.73 -3.97
N GLY A 24 -1.27 -11.82 -4.77
CA GLY A 24 -0.02 -11.11 -4.49
C GLY A 24 0.76 -10.84 -5.77
N GLU A 25 1.91 -10.20 -5.64
CA GLU A 25 2.82 -9.92 -6.76
C GLU A 25 3.27 -11.24 -7.41
N ASN A 26 3.45 -12.28 -6.60
CA ASN A 26 3.75 -13.65 -7.05
C ASN A 26 2.89 -14.63 -6.27
N LYS A 27 2.13 -15.48 -6.95
CA LYS A 27 1.35 -16.54 -6.30
C LYS A 27 2.25 -17.63 -5.70
N LYS A 28 3.44 -17.86 -6.28
CA LYS A 28 4.44 -18.83 -5.78
C LYS A 28 5.67 -18.10 -5.28
N ASN A 29 6.04 -18.36 -4.02
CA ASN A 29 7.18 -17.74 -3.36
C ASN A 29 8.12 -18.83 -2.84
N ARG A 30 9.43 -18.72 -3.15
CA ARG A 30 10.45 -19.57 -2.53
C ARG A 30 10.84 -18.99 -1.18
N ASN A 31 10.86 -19.83 -0.16
CA ASN A 31 11.33 -19.51 1.18
C ASN A 31 12.59 -20.32 1.47
N HIS A 32 13.74 -19.71 1.17
CA HIS A 32 15.05 -20.33 1.32
C HIS A 32 15.92 -19.48 2.24
N TYR A 33 16.28 -20.04 3.39
CA TYR A 33 17.14 -19.36 4.36
C TYR A 33 17.99 -20.32 5.18
N ASN A 34 19.10 -19.78 5.72
CA ASN A 34 19.82 -20.35 6.83
C ASN A 34 19.45 -19.60 8.11
N GLU A 35 19.18 -20.34 9.19
CA GLU A 35 18.82 -19.78 10.49
C GLU A 35 19.91 -20.06 11.52
N MET A 36 20.22 -19.06 12.34
CA MET A 36 21.01 -19.18 13.55
C MET A 36 20.20 -18.65 14.73
N SER A 37 20.08 -19.41 15.80
CA SER A 37 19.57 -18.96 17.08
C SER A 37 20.63 -19.01 18.15
N VAL A 38 20.83 -17.88 18.83
CA VAL A 38 21.78 -17.73 19.94
C VAL A 38 20.98 -17.58 21.22
N CYS A 39 20.98 -18.61 22.06
CA CYS A 39 20.31 -18.59 23.34
C CYS A 39 21.23 -17.96 24.40
N LEU A 40 20.72 -16.97 25.07
CA LEU A 40 21.38 -16.23 26.14
C LEU A 40 20.60 -16.46 27.44
N GLU A 41 21.31 -16.75 28.50
CA GLU A 41 20.75 -16.96 29.84
C GLU A 41 21.46 -16.07 30.84
N ASN A 42 20.72 -15.58 31.83
CA ASN A 42 21.28 -14.87 32.98
C ASN A 42 21.11 -15.70 34.25
N LYS A 43 21.54 -15.17 35.42
CA LYS A 43 21.46 -15.84 36.71
C LYS A 43 20.04 -15.92 37.31
N GLU A 44 19.06 -15.24 36.70
CA GLU A 44 17.67 -15.19 37.12
C GLU A 44 16.77 -16.08 36.23
N ASP A 45 17.37 -17.04 35.53
CA ASP A 45 16.69 -17.95 34.58
C ASP A 45 15.92 -17.25 33.45
N VAL A 46 16.29 -15.99 33.17
CA VAL A 46 15.75 -15.26 32.02
C VAL A 46 16.41 -15.75 30.76
N SER A 47 15.61 -16.18 29.80
CA SER A 47 16.05 -16.59 28.47
C SER A 47 15.81 -15.49 27.45
N LEU A 48 16.84 -15.19 26.65
CA LEU A 48 16.77 -14.32 25.50
C LEU A 48 17.35 -15.06 24.29
N VAL A 49 16.56 -15.25 23.25
CA VAL A 49 17.03 -15.83 21.98
C VAL A 49 17.18 -14.70 20.96
N LEU A 50 18.38 -14.58 20.40
CA LEU A 50 18.63 -13.79 19.20
C LEU A 50 18.50 -14.73 18.01
N ARG A 51 17.46 -14.52 17.20
CA ARG A 51 17.20 -15.34 16.01
C ARG A 51 17.53 -14.56 14.75
N PHE A 52 18.35 -15.17 13.88
CA PHE A 52 18.76 -14.60 12.60
C PHE A 52 18.33 -15.54 11.48
N ARG A 53 17.76 -15.00 10.41
CA ARG A 53 17.52 -15.70 9.13
C ARG A 53 18.22 -14.96 8.01
N VAL A 54 19.09 -15.65 7.29
CA VAL A 54 19.85 -15.13 6.17
C VAL A 54 19.30 -15.73 4.88
N PHE A 55 18.86 -14.87 3.98
CA PHE A 55 18.30 -15.17 2.67
C PHE A 55 19.27 -14.73 1.56
N ASP A 56 19.02 -15.13 0.32
CA ASP A 56 19.80 -14.68 -0.84
C ASP A 56 19.64 -13.16 -1.09
N ASP A 57 18.55 -12.55 -0.61
CA ASP A 57 18.15 -11.15 -0.79
C ASP A 57 18.17 -10.32 0.50
N GLY A 58 18.78 -10.84 1.59
CA GLY A 58 18.94 -10.08 2.83
C GLY A 58 18.91 -10.88 4.12
N ILE A 59 18.63 -10.19 5.21
CA ILE A 59 18.61 -10.77 6.56
C ILE A 59 17.43 -10.25 7.37
N GLY A 60 16.85 -11.12 8.19
CA GLY A 60 15.94 -10.76 9.28
C GLY A 60 16.50 -11.23 10.63
N PHE A 61 16.32 -10.42 11.66
CA PHE A 61 16.61 -10.84 13.05
C PHE A 61 15.55 -10.33 14.00
N ARG A 62 15.36 -11.02 15.12
CA ARG A 62 14.42 -10.64 16.18
C ARG A 62 14.88 -11.13 17.53
N TYR A 63 14.23 -10.57 18.56
CA TYR A 63 14.40 -10.95 19.96
C TYR A 63 13.22 -11.80 20.40
N GLU A 64 13.51 -12.91 21.09
CA GLU A 64 12.51 -13.79 21.71
C GLU A 64 12.85 -13.88 23.20
N TYR A 65 11.92 -13.48 24.07
CA TYR A 65 12.12 -13.43 25.52
C TYR A 65 11.26 -14.46 26.21
N GLU A 66 11.80 -15.02 27.29
CA GLU A 66 11.05 -15.85 28.21
C GLU A 66 11.46 -15.51 29.65
N TYR A 67 10.47 -15.06 30.43
CA TYR A 67 10.57 -14.77 31.86
C TYR A 67 9.61 -15.70 32.60
N PRO A 68 10.10 -16.83 33.19
CA PRO A 68 9.24 -17.87 33.75
C PRO A 68 8.30 -17.39 34.86
N ASP A 69 8.74 -16.42 35.66
CA ASP A 69 8.02 -15.95 36.85
C ASP A 69 7.27 -14.62 36.62
N ARG A 70 7.05 -14.21 35.36
CA ARG A 70 6.39 -12.97 35.04
C ARG A 70 5.27 -13.16 34.00
N ASP A 71 4.05 -12.79 34.37
CA ASP A 71 2.90 -12.80 33.47
C ASP A 71 2.99 -11.69 32.42
N SER A 72 3.63 -10.56 32.76
CA SER A 72 3.77 -9.41 31.87
C SER A 72 5.08 -8.65 32.06
N LEU A 73 5.55 -8.02 30.99
CA LEU A 73 6.74 -7.19 30.95
C LEU A 73 6.41 -5.81 30.34
N ILE A 74 7.14 -4.80 30.79
CA ILE A 74 7.10 -3.45 30.22
C ILE A 74 8.38 -3.24 29.42
N VAL A 75 8.23 -2.96 28.13
CA VAL A 75 9.32 -2.57 27.24
C VAL A 75 9.50 -1.06 27.31
N MET A 76 10.68 -0.61 27.77
CA MET A 76 11.00 0.81 27.89
C MET A 76 11.69 1.35 26.65
N ASP A 77 12.52 0.55 25.96
CA ASP A 77 13.22 0.92 24.74
C ASP A 77 13.75 -0.32 24.01
N GLU A 78 14.10 -0.16 22.73
CA GLU A 78 14.86 -1.12 21.94
C GLU A 78 16.16 -0.47 21.47
N LEU A 79 17.30 -1.09 21.82
CA LEU A 79 18.63 -0.53 21.60
C LEU A 79 19.31 -1.07 20.32
N THR A 80 18.53 -1.60 19.39
CA THR A 80 19.05 -2.05 18.09
C THR A 80 19.67 -0.88 17.33
N GLU A 81 20.88 -1.08 16.82
CA GLU A 81 21.62 -0.09 16.06
C GLU A 81 21.96 -0.59 14.66
N PHE A 82 21.96 0.32 13.71
CA PHE A 82 22.33 0.10 12.31
C PHE A 82 23.48 1.08 11.97
N ASP A 83 24.66 0.55 11.73
CA ASP A 83 25.87 1.34 11.47
C ASP A 83 26.37 1.10 10.05
N PHE A 84 26.42 2.16 9.24
CA PHE A 84 26.80 2.10 7.84
C PHE A 84 28.31 2.33 7.68
N ALA A 85 29.00 1.35 7.10
CA ALA A 85 30.41 1.44 6.81
C ALA A 85 30.77 2.52 5.77
N GLN A 86 29.80 2.88 4.91
CA GLN A 86 29.97 3.89 3.85
C GLN A 86 28.81 4.87 3.87
N ASP A 87 29.00 6.06 3.34
CA ASP A 87 27.92 6.97 3.00
C ASP A 87 27.23 6.52 1.70
N GLY A 88 26.34 7.31 1.20
CA GLY A 88 25.58 7.03 0.01
C GLY A 88 24.33 7.90 -0.06
N ARG A 89 23.41 7.53 -0.94
CA ARG A 89 22.12 8.22 -1.09
C ARG A 89 21.02 7.42 -0.41
N SER A 90 20.09 8.10 0.23
CA SER A 90 18.91 7.51 0.86
C SER A 90 17.62 8.13 0.34
N TRP A 91 16.53 7.39 0.49
CA TRP A 91 15.15 7.84 0.26
C TRP A 91 14.31 7.45 1.47
N SER A 92 13.88 8.46 2.23
CA SER A 92 13.10 8.28 3.45
C SER A 92 12.10 9.41 3.65
N ILE A 93 11.10 9.16 4.49
CA ILE A 93 10.29 10.19 5.11
C ILE A 93 10.75 10.38 6.56
N PRO A 94 10.67 11.59 7.14
CA PRO A 94 10.96 11.82 8.56
C PRO A 94 10.12 10.91 9.46
N ALA A 95 10.67 10.48 10.58
CA ALA A 95 9.92 9.67 11.55
C ALA A 95 8.70 10.43 12.07
N ASN A 96 7.55 9.75 12.02
CA ASN A 96 6.27 10.25 12.49
C ASN A 96 5.46 9.07 12.99
N PHE A 97 4.92 9.16 14.21
CA PHE A 97 4.14 8.08 14.82
C PHE A 97 2.64 8.15 14.49
N GLU A 98 2.22 9.16 13.71
CA GLU A 98 0.82 9.42 13.36
C GLU A 98 0.51 9.11 11.89
N THR A 99 1.42 9.42 10.97
CA THR A 99 1.18 9.31 9.52
C THR A 99 2.44 9.01 8.72
N TYR A 100 2.27 8.35 7.58
CA TYR A 100 3.29 8.15 6.55
C TYR A 100 3.07 9.02 5.30
N GLU A 101 2.08 9.91 5.30
CA GLU A 101 1.66 10.67 4.14
C GLU A 101 2.57 11.89 3.86
N LEU A 102 3.85 11.65 3.86
CA LEU A 102 4.90 12.63 3.62
C LEU A 102 5.59 12.39 2.28
N LEU A 103 6.19 13.44 1.72
CA LEU A 103 7.06 13.30 0.55
C LEU A 103 8.40 12.73 0.97
N TYR A 104 8.90 11.77 0.21
CA TYR A 104 10.23 11.20 0.40
C TYR A 104 11.32 12.22 0.08
N ILE A 105 12.36 12.25 0.92
CA ILE A 105 13.50 13.16 0.81
C ILE A 105 14.71 12.37 0.32
N PRO A 106 15.18 12.61 -0.93
CA PRO A 106 16.46 12.10 -1.39
C PRO A 106 17.60 12.91 -0.74
N GLN A 107 18.43 12.24 0.08
CA GLN A 107 19.54 12.89 0.79
C GLN A 107 20.67 11.88 1.08
N LYS A 108 21.81 12.34 1.58
CA LYS A 108 22.87 11.43 2.02
C LYS A 108 22.44 10.65 3.26
N ILE A 109 22.98 9.44 3.43
CA ILE A 109 22.76 8.64 4.65
C ILE A 109 23.17 9.44 5.89
N SER A 110 24.31 10.13 5.82
CA SER A 110 24.85 10.99 6.90
C SER A 110 23.98 12.22 7.22
N GLU A 111 23.05 12.61 6.35
CA GLU A 111 22.15 13.76 6.52
C GLU A 111 20.79 13.37 7.13
N VAL A 112 20.46 12.08 7.17
CA VAL A 112 19.19 11.58 7.74
C VAL A 112 19.24 11.74 9.25
N GLU A 113 18.34 12.52 9.83
CA GLU A 113 18.21 12.67 11.29
C GLU A 113 17.25 11.66 11.88
N THR A 114 16.09 11.48 11.25
CA THR A 114 15.09 10.48 11.61
C THR A 114 14.44 9.89 10.35
N ALA A 115 13.97 8.65 10.42
CA ALA A 115 13.26 8.04 9.31
C ALA A 115 12.18 7.08 9.77
N ASN A 116 11.02 7.11 9.10
CA ASN A 116 10.12 5.95 9.07
C ASN A 116 10.73 4.83 8.22
N THR A 117 10.35 3.60 8.48
CA THR A 117 10.72 2.44 7.66
C THR A 117 9.54 1.98 6.80
N PRO A 118 9.75 1.49 5.55
CA PRO A 118 11.05 1.22 4.90
C PRO A 118 11.84 2.49 4.57
N ILE A 119 13.13 2.46 4.88
CA ILE A 119 14.11 3.42 4.36
C ILE A 119 15.01 2.69 3.37
N THR A 120 15.20 3.26 2.20
CA THR A 120 16.02 2.67 1.15
C THR A 120 17.26 3.51 0.89
N PHE A 121 18.38 2.86 0.63
CA PHE A 121 19.65 3.51 0.31
C PHE A 121 20.40 2.79 -0.79
N ARG A 122 21.26 3.58 -1.42
CA ARG A 122 22.33 3.14 -2.30
C ARG A 122 23.65 3.59 -1.70
N THR A 123 24.51 2.65 -1.36
CA THR A 123 25.86 2.94 -0.86
C THR A 123 26.77 3.44 -1.98
N ASP A 124 27.88 4.12 -1.62
CA ASP A 124 28.82 4.67 -2.60
C ASP A 124 29.44 3.60 -3.52
N ASN A 125 29.54 2.34 -3.06
CA ASN A 125 29.96 1.21 -3.90
C ASN A 125 28.83 0.60 -4.75
N GLY A 126 27.64 1.20 -4.75
CA GLY A 126 26.53 0.85 -5.65
C GLY A 126 25.62 -0.27 -5.18
N ILE A 127 25.72 -0.74 -3.94
CA ILE A 127 24.80 -1.72 -3.36
C ILE A 127 23.51 -1.01 -2.87
N TYR A 128 22.37 -1.57 -3.21
CA TYR A 128 21.08 -1.14 -2.70
C TYR A 128 20.69 -1.95 -1.46
N ALA A 129 20.12 -1.28 -0.47
CA ALA A 129 19.58 -1.93 0.70
C ALA A 129 18.35 -1.19 1.22
N SER A 130 17.50 -1.89 1.98
CA SER A 130 16.37 -1.29 2.69
C SER A 130 16.27 -1.85 4.10
N ILE A 131 16.15 -0.95 5.09
CA ILE A 131 15.81 -1.34 6.46
C ILE A 131 14.31 -1.21 6.65
N HIS A 132 13.72 -2.28 7.19
CA HIS A 132 12.31 -2.36 7.50
C HIS A 132 12.07 -3.32 8.66
N GLU A 133 10.83 -3.68 8.88
CA GLU A 133 10.41 -4.71 9.83
C GLU A 133 9.39 -5.65 9.18
N ALA A 134 9.28 -6.88 9.69
CA ALA A 134 8.32 -7.87 9.24
C ALA A 134 7.59 -8.50 10.43
N ALA A 135 6.36 -8.99 10.17
CA ALA A 135 5.53 -9.64 11.18
C ALA A 135 5.32 -8.77 12.44
N LEU A 136 4.87 -7.54 12.25
CA LEU A 136 4.57 -6.62 13.34
C LEU A 136 3.21 -6.97 13.96
N TYR A 137 3.24 -7.63 15.09
CA TYR A 137 2.09 -7.99 15.91
C TYR A 137 2.32 -7.51 17.33
N ASP A 138 1.30 -7.00 17.99
CA ASP A 138 1.29 -6.66 19.42
C ASP A 138 2.55 -5.93 19.93
N PHE A 139 3.16 -5.11 19.08
CA PHE A 139 4.37 -4.35 19.35
C PHE A 139 4.31 -3.01 18.60
N PRO A 140 4.95 -1.93 19.07
CA PRO A 140 4.96 -0.65 18.34
C PRO A 140 5.86 -0.71 17.11
N GLU A 141 5.61 0.18 16.15
CA GLU A 141 6.50 0.32 15.02
C GLU A 141 7.91 0.71 15.41
N MET A 142 8.86 0.33 14.58
CA MET A 142 10.23 0.84 14.60
C MET A 142 10.38 2.01 13.62
N THR A 143 10.81 3.16 14.12
CA THR A 143 11.44 4.21 13.33
C THR A 143 12.95 4.21 13.59
N LEU A 144 13.70 5.00 12.85
CA LEU A 144 15.14 5.15 13.00
C LEU A 144 15.49 6.58 13.42
N LYS A 145 16.40 6.70 14.39
CA LYS A 145 16.94 7.98 14.88
C LYS A 145 18.45 7.96 14.84
N LYS A 146 19.03 9.00 14.29
CA LYS A 146 20.48 9.15 14.20
C LYS A 146 21.13 9.18 15.59
N CYS A 147 22.18 8.40 15.76
CA CYS A 147 22.98 8.35 16.99
C CYS A 147 24.49 8.37 16.76
N GLY A 148 24.93 8.57 15.52
CA GLY A 148 26.30 8.75 15.08
C GLY A 148 26.34 9.36 13.69
N GLU A 149 27.51 9.49 13.05
CA GLU A 149 27.62 10.12 11.74
C GLU A 149 26.76 9.42 10.67
N ARG A 150 26.82 8.09 10.61
CA ARG A 150 26.06 7.20 9.72
C ARG A 150 25.44 6.04 10.49
N LYS A 151 25.13 6.28 11.76
CA LYS A 151 24.62 5.28 12.68
C LYS A 151 23.25 5.69 13.17
N PHE A 152 22.32 4.75 13.10
CA PHE A 152 20.95 4.92 13.55
C PHE A 152 20.62 3.91 14.63
N LYS A 153 19.79 4.31 15.58
CA LYS A 153 19.17 3.40 16.53
C LYS A 153 17.68 3.26 16.24
N SER A 154 17.12 2.13 16.60
CA SER A 154 15.68 1.92 16.68
C SER A 154 15.06 2.94 17.64
N GLU A 155 13.94 3.53 17.25
CA GLU A 155 13.09 4.35 18.12
C GLU A 155 11.65 3.86 17.96
N LEU A 156 11.10 3.29 19.03
CA LEU A 156 9.76 2.72 19.03
C LEU A 156 8.71 3.79 19.33
N ALA A 157 7.55 3.69 18.67
CA ALA A 157 6.42 4.56 18.96
C ALA A 157 5.93 4.37 20.41
N PRO A 158 5.84 5.43 21.23
CA PRO A 158 5.51 5.31 22.64
C PRO A 158 3.99 5.19 22.90
N LEU A 159 3.66 4.64 24.04
CA LEU A 159 2.36 4.78 24.68
C LEU A 159 2.28 6.15 25.42
N PRO A 160 1.09 6.61 25.82
CA PRO A 160 0.92 7.93 26.47
C PRO A 160 1.72 8.12 27.77
N ASP A 161 2.05 7.04 28.48
CA ASP A 161 2.87 7.05 29.69
C ASP A 161 4.38 7.03 29.42
N GLY A 162 4.78 7.00 28.14
CA GLY A 162 6.18 6.96 27.70
C GLY A 162 6.77 5.56 27.60
N THR A 163 6.10 4.52 28.08
CA THR A 163 6.50 3.12 27.82
C THR A 163 6.34 2.77 26.35
N LYS A 164 7.05 1.75 25.86
CA LYS A 164 6.96 1.37 24.44
C LYS A 164 5.95 0.25 24.22
N ALA A 165 5.95 -0.76 25.07
CA ALA A 165 5.00 -1.85 24.97
C ALA A 165 4.74 -2.53 26.33
N HIS A 166 3.56 -3.11 26.46
CA HIS A 166 3.18 -4.05 27.50
C HIS A 166 2.98 -5.42 26.86
N VAL A 167 3.84 -6.37 27.18
CA VAL A 167 3.91 -7.67 26.53
C VAL A 167 3.83 -8.80 27.54
N PRO A 168 3.38 -10.02 27.17
CA PRO A 168 3.43 -11.18 28.06
C PRO A 168 4.88 -11.55 28.42
N GLY A 169 5.03 -12.35 29.49
CA GLY A 169 6.34 -12.83 29.95
C GLY A 169 7.10 -13.66 28.92
N ALA A 170 6.39 -14.37 28.03
CA ALA A 170 6.93 -15.00 26.84
C ALA A 170 6.50 -14.20 25.59
N PHE A 171 7.46 -13.69 24.83
CA PHE A 171 7.17 -12.69 23.80
C PHE A 171 8.23 -12.70 22.68
N LYS A 172 7.81 -12.37 21.46
CA LYS A 172 8.66 -12.17 20.26
C LYS A 172 8.47 -10.76 19.72
N THR A 173 9.57 -10.05 19.43
CA THR A 173 9.49 -8.79 18.69
C THR A 173 9.11 -9.02 17.22
N ALA A 174 8.72 -7.97 16.50
CA ALA A 174 8.77 -7.98 15.04
C ALA A 174 10.20 -8.27 14.56
N TRP A 175 10.33 -8.83 13.36
CA TRP A 175 11.64 -8.97 12.72
C TRP A 175 12.17 -7.60 12.31
N ARG A 176 13.45 -7.36 12.57
CA ARG A 176 14.22 -6.27 11.98
C ARG A 176 14.84 -6.80 10.71
N THR A 177 14.66 -6.09 9.58
CA THR A 177 15.03 -6.60 8.26
C THR A 177 15.99 -5.67 7.55
N ILE A 178 16.91 -6.26 6.80
CA ILE A 178 17.77 -5.56 5.85
C ILE A 178 17.69 -6.33 4.54
N GLN A 179 16.95 -5.80 3.55
CA GLN A 179 17.00 -6.29 2.18
C GLN A 179 18.25 -5.74 1.50
N ILE A 180 18.88 -6.55 0.64
CA ILE A 180 20.14 -6.20 -0.03
C ILE A 180 20.09 -6.68 -1.47
N ALA A 181 20.47 -5.82 -2.42
CA ALA A 181 20.49 -6.17 -3.83
C ALA A 181 21.58 -5.41 -4.60
N PRO A 182 22.16 -6.01 -5.64
CA PRO A 182 23.14 -5.33 -6.51
C PRO A 182 22.48 -4.33 -7.47
N LYS A 183 21.16 -4.38 -7.64
CA LYS A 183 20.35 -3.45 -8.45
C LYS A 183 19.09 -3.06 -7.66
N ALA A 184 18.60 -1.84 -7.85
CA ALA A 184 17.44 -1.34 -7.14
C ALA A 184 16.20 -2.24 -7.28
N VAL A 185 15.93 -2.73 -8.48
CA VAL A 185 14.78 -3.63 -8.76
C VAL A 185 14.83 -4.95 -7.99
N GLY A 186 16.00 -5.39 -7.55
CA GLY A 186 16.14 -6.57 -6.71
C GLY A 186 15.48 -6.41 -5.33
N LEU A 187 15.34 -5.19 -4.83
CA LEU A 187 14.58 -4.93 -3.60
C LEU A 187 13.08 -5.16 -3.81
N ILE A 188 12.54 -4.72 -4.96
CA ILE A 188 11.12 -4.90 -5.30
C ILE A 188 10.79 -6.38 -5.53
N ASN A 189 11.70 -7.12 -6.17
CA ASN A 189 11.53 -8.54 -6.50
C ASN A 189 11.79 -9.48 -5.30
N SER A 190 12.12 -8.93 -4.12
CA SER A 190 12.40 -9.70 -2.90
C SER A 190 11.12 -10.21 -2.25
N SER A 191 11.15 -11.44 -1.77
CA SER A 191 10.10 -12.05 -0.94
C SER A 191 10.45 -12.09 0.55
N LEU A 192 11.54 -11.46 0.98
CA LEU A 192 12.07 -11.54 2.34
C LEU A 192 11.03 -11.17 3.40
N ILE A 193 10.33 -10.03 3.22
CA ILE A 193 9.34 -9.54 4.19
C ILE A 193 8.20 -10.56 4.37
N LEU A 194 7.69 -11.14 3.28
CA LEU A 194 6.67 -12.19 3.35
C LEU A 194 7.20 -13.45 4.02
N ASN A 195 8.42 -13.89 3.65
CA ASN A 195 9.01 -15.12 4.15
C ASN A 195 9.31 -15.10 5.65
N LEU A 196 9.40 -13.93 6.27
CA LEU A 196 9.56 -13.75 7.71
C LEU A 196 8.24 -13.80 8.49
N ASN A 197 7.09 -13.79 7.81
CA ASN A 197 5.77 -13.98 8.41
C ASN A 197 5.41 -15.47 8.52
N ASP A 198 4.53 -15.79 9.45
CA ASP A 198 4.03 -17.14 9.64
C ASP A 198 3.08 -17.55 8.49
N PRO A 199 2.89 -18.85 8.22
CA PRO A 199 1.94 -19.34 7.23
C PRO A 199 0.51 -18.85 7.49
N CYS A 200 -0.34 -18.93 6.44
CA CYS A 200 -1.76 -18.56 6.51
C CYS A 200 -2.48 -19.34 7.63
N VAL A 201 -3.26 -18.61 8.43
CA VAL A 201 -4.05 -19.17 9.53
C VAL A 201 -5.53 -19.38 9.19
N LEU A 202 -5.97 -18.98 8.00
CA LEU A 202 -7.35 -19.14 7.56
C LEU A 202 -7.62 -20.56 7.06
N ASP A 203 -8.75 -21.12 7.42
CA ASP A 203 -9.19 -22.46 6.97
C ASP A 203 -9.43 -22.51 5.45
N SER A 204 -9.89 -21.42 4.84
CA SER A 204 -10.09 -21.25 3.40
C SER A 204 -9.82 -19.82 2.98
N THR A 205 -9.27 -19.66 1.78
CA THR A 205 -9.00 -18.37 1.15
C THR A 205 -9.77 -18.17 -0.16
N ASP A 206 -10.66 -19.10 -0.53
CA ASP A 206 -11.39 -19.09 -1.81
C ASP A 206 -12.33 -17.89 -1.99
N TRP A 207 -12.71 -17.27 -0.87
CA TRP A 207 -13.56 -16.07 -0.83
C TRP A 207 -12.78 -14.76 -1.04
N ILE A 208 -11.45 -14.78 -0.93
CA ILE A 208 -10.59 -13.61 -1.13
C ILE A 208 -10.30 -13.46 -2.62
N LYS A 209 -10.77 -12.38 -3.22
CA LYS A 209 -10.63 -12.12 -4.65
C LYS A 209 -10.11 -10.71 -4.90
N PRO A 210 -8.97 -10.56 -5.58
CA PRO A 210 -8.58 -9.27 -6.16
C PRO A 210 -9.69 -8.70 -7.04
N MET A 211 -9.69 -7.38 -7.22
CA MET A 211 -10.67 -6.71 -8.08
C MET A 211 -10.20 -5.32 -8.52
N LYS A 212 -10.80 -4.86 -9.60
CA LYS A 212 -10.84 -3.45 -9.97
C LYS A 212 -12.09 -2.81 -9.39
N TYR A 213 -12.01 -1.54 -9.02
CA TYR A 213 -13.19 -0.83 -8.51
C TYR A 213 -13.19 0.65 -8.89
N VAL A 214 -14.38 1.23 -8.88
CA VAL A 214 -14.64 2.67 -8.92
C VAL A 214 -15.31 3.09 -7.62
N GLY A 215 -15.40 4.39 -7.33
CA GLY A 215 -16.01 4.80 -6.08
C GLY A 215 -16.61 6.19 -6.09
N VAL A 216 -17.69 6.36 -5.34
CA VAL A 216 -18.18 7.66 -4.90
C VAL A 216 -17.19 8.15 -3.83
N TRP A 217 -16.21 8.93 -4.26
CA TRP A 217 -15.04 9.29 -3.47
C TRP A 217 -14.34 10.56 -4.01
N TRP A 218 -13.93 10.58 -5.29
CA TRP A 218 -13.09 11.65 -5.83
C TRP A 218 -13.79 13.02 -5.90
N GLY A 219 -15.08 13.03 -6.23
CA GLY A 219 -15.90 14.25 -6.22
C GLY A 219 -15.91 14.94 -4.86
N MET A 220 -15.84 14.17 -3.78
CA MET A 220 -15.78 14.66 -2.41
C MET A 220 -14.42 15.31 -2.11
N HIS A 221 -13.31 14.67 -2.50
CA HIS A 221 -11.97 15.23 -2.34
C HIS A 221 -11.78 16.52 -3.18
N LEU A 222 -12.36 16.58 -4.36
CA LEU A 222 -12.40 17.78 -5.18
C LEU A 222 -13.37 18.86 -4.62
N GLY A 223 -14.18 18.54 -3.62
CA GLY A 223 -15.12 19.45 -2.99
C GLY A 223 -16.34 19.79 -3.84
N VAL A 224 -16.64 18.98 -4.87
CA VAL A 224 -17.86 19.13 -5.70
C VAL A 224 -19.00 18.25 -5.21
N GLU A 225 -18.70 17.16 -4.53
CA GLU A 225 -19.63 16.34 -3.76
C GLU A 225 -19.39 16.49 -2.25
N SER A 226 -20.23 15.90 -1.44
CA SER A 226 -20.18 15.96 0.02
C SER A 226 -20.31 14.57 0.62
N TRP A 227 -19.54 14.30 1.71
CA TRP A 227 -19.76 13.13 2.57
C TRP A 227 -21.01 13.27 3.46
N VAL A 228 -21.48 14.49 3.67
CA VAL A 228 -22.62 14.80 4.54
C VAL A 228 -23.86 14.95 3.71
N ILE A 229 -25.00 14.44 4.21
CA ILE A 229 -26.31 14.60 3.57
C ILE A 229 -26.67 16.09 3.40
N ASN A 230 -26.72 16.53 2.17
CA ASN A 230 -27.13 17.85 1.71
C ASN A 230 -27.40 17.82 0.20
N ASP A 231 -27.61 18.97 -0.43
CA ASP A 231 -27.87 19.13 -1.87
C ASP A 231 -26.74 18.67 -2.82
N ARG A 232 -25.57 18.29 -2.26
CA ARG A 232 -24.40 17.77 -2.99
C ARG A 232 -23.95 16.40 -2.48
N HIS A 233 -24.78 15.72 -1.71
CA HIS A 233 -24.43 14.42 -1.16
C HIS A 233 -24.06 13.43 -2.27
N GLY A 234 -22.83 12.88 -2.20
CA GLY A 234 -22.33 11.95 -3.22
C GLY A 234 -22.90 10.54 -3.06
N ALA A 235 -23.03 10.05 -1.83
CA ALA A 235 -23.51 8.71 -1.54
C ALA A 235 -25.04 8.66 -1.47
N THR A 236 -25.70 8.89 -2.59
CA THR A 236 -27.16 8.72 -2.74
C THR A 236 -27.48 7.40 -3.44
N THR A 237 -28.71 6.87 -3.25
CA THR A 237 -29.19 5.66 -3.95
C THR A 237 -29.10 5.82 -5.47
N GLU A 238 -29.48 6.98 -6.00
CA GLU A 238 -29.42 7.27 -7.43
C GLU A 238 -28.00 7.24 -7.96
N ASN A 239 -27.07 7.93 -7.29
CA ASN A 239 -25.66 7.96 -7.70
C ASN A 239 -24.99 6.58 -7.54
N ALA A 240 -25.32 5.85 -6.48
CA ALA A 240 -24.85 4.48 -6.28
C ALA A 240 -25.21 3.57 -7.45
N LYS A 241 -26.47 3.60 -7.90
CA LYS A 241 -26.92 2.82 -9.07
C LYS A 241 -26.18 3.22 -10.35
N ARG A 242 -25.90 4.51 -10.55
CA ARG A 242 -25.14 5.01 -11.70
C ARG A 242 -23.72 4.45 -11.73
N TYR A 243 -23.04 4.39 -10.57
CA TYR A 243 -21.71 3.79 -10.45
C TYR A 243 -21.74 2.26 -10.62
N ILE A 244 -22.78 1.57 -10.13
CA ILE A 244 -22.98 0.14 -10.33
C ILE A 244 -23.19 -0.17 -11.82
N ASP A 245 -24.03 0.60 -12.53
CA ASP A 245 -24.24 0.44 -13.98
C ASP A 245 -22.95 0.65 -14.77
N PHE A 246 -22.17 1.67 -14.40
CA PHE A 246 -20.86 1.92 -15.01
C PHE A 246 -19.90 0.73 -14.80
N ALA A 247 -19.79 0.24 -13.56
CA ALA A 247 -18.94 -0.88 -13.22
C ALA A 247 -19.32 -2.15 -14.01
N ALA A 248 -20.60 -2.49 -14.03
CA ALA A 248 -21.13 -3.64 -14.77
C ALA A 248 -20.85 -3.55 -16.28
N ALA A 249 -20.98 -2.35 -16.87
CA ALA A 249 -20.77 -2.13 -18.29
C ALA A 249 -19.28 -2.21 -18.71
N HIS A 250 -18.33 -2.03 -17.78
CA HIS A 250 -16.93 -1.85 -18.08
C HIS A 250 -16.00 -2.91 -17.43
N ASN A 251 -16.52 -4.09 -17.08
CA ASN A 251 -15.73 -5.16 -16.46
C ASN A 251 -14.98 -4.67 -15.20
N ILE A 252 -15.64 -3.86 -14.38
CA ILE A 252 -15.17 -3.42 -13.07
C ILE A 252 -15.95 -4.19 -12.02
N GLU A 253 -15.25 -4.89 -11.12
CA GLU A 253 -15.89 -5.85 -10.23
C GLU A 253 -16.50 -5.21 -8.99
N GLY A 254 -16.03 -4.03 -8.56
CA GLY A 254 -16.43 -3.40 -7.30
C GLY A 254 -16.79 -1.93 -7.38
N VAL A 255 -17.63 -1.48 -6.45
CA VAL A 255 -17.96 -0.06 -6.24
C VAL A 255 -17.86 0.28 -4.76
N LEU A 256 -17.11 1.34 -4.45
CA LEU A 256 -16.97 1.92 -3.12
C LEU A 256 -17.99 3.07 -2.93
N PHE A 257 -18.58 3.16 -1.74
CA PHE A 257 -19.39 4.31 -1.34
C PHE A 257 -18.85 4.91 -0.04
N GLU A 258 -18.21 6.07 -0.11
CA GLU A 258 -17.91 6.86 1.08
C GLU A 258 -19.07 7.80 1.42
N GLY A 259 -19.17 8.24 2.66
CA GLY A 259 -20.22 9.18 3.09
C GLY A 259 -21.62 8.56 3.20
N TRP A 260 -21.77 7.25 3.17
CA TRP A 260 -23.07 6.56 3.14
C TRP A 260 -23.81 6.57 4.49
N ASN A 261 -23.09 6.72 5.61
CA ASN A 261 -23.61 6.53 6.98
C ASN A 261 -23.56 7.80 7.82
N GLU A 262 -24.39 7.86 8.87
CA GLU A 262 -24.41 8.99 9.82
C GLU A 262 -23.11 9.14 10.60
N GLY A 263 -22.71 10.39 10.85
CA GLY A 263 -21.54 10.75 11.66
C GLY A 263 -20.62 11.78 11.02
N TRP A 264 -20.68 11.99 9.71
CA TRP A 264 -19.85 12.95 9.00
C TRP A 264 -20.13 14.41 9.38
N GLU A 265 -21.32 14.71 9.95
CA GLU A 265 -21.69 16.04 10.44
C GLU A 265 -20.79 16.54 11.58
N SER A 266 -20.17 15.60 12.30
CA SER A 266 -19.28 15.90 13.42
C SER A 266 -17.81 16.01 13.02
N TRP A 267 -17.50 16.04 11.72
CA TRP A 267 -16.13 16.11 11.22
C TRP A 267 -15.37 17.33 11.77
N GLY A 268 -14.17 17.08 12.30
CA GLY A 268 -13.36 18.08 13.00
C GLY A 268 -13.65 18.21 14.49
N GLY A 269 -14.66 17.49 15.01
CA GLY A 269 -14.98 17.33 16.42
C GLY A 269 -14.75 15.90 16.91
N ARG A 270 -15.58 15.44 17.84
CA ARG A 270 -15.56 14.04 18.24
C ARG A 270 -16.42 13.21 17.28
N GLN A 271 -15.78 12.46 16.41
CA GLN A 271 -16.46 11.58 15.45
C GLN A 271 -17.15 10.43 16.18
N ASN A 272 -18.46 10.30 15.93
CA ASN A 272 -19.28 9.22 16.48
C ASN A 272 -20.09 8.58 15.35
N PHE A 273 -19.40 7.95 14.39
CA PHE A 273 -20.04 7.23 13.31
C PHE A 273 -20.91 6.10 13.82
N ASP A 274 -22.07 5.89 13.19
CA ASP A 274 -22.87 4.67 13.33
C ASP A 274 -22.68 3.82 12.06
N TYR A 275 -22.05 2.67 12.20
CA TYR A 275 -21.69 1.78 11.08
C TYR A 275 -22.82 0.85 10.64
N THR A 276 -24.04 1.08 11.11
CA THR A 276 -25.24 0.33 10.72
C THR A 276 -26.42 1.23 10.36
N LYS A 277 -26.15 2.55 10.25
CA LYS A 277 -27.19 3.55 9.99
C LYS A 277 -26.87 4.38 8.76
N PRO A 278 -27.39 3.99 7.59
CA PRO A 278 -27.25 4.80 6.38
C PRO A 278 -27.99 6.14 6.51
N TYR A 279 -27.56 7.12 5.73
CA TYR A 279 -28.32 8.36 5.53
C TYR A 279 -29.65 8.06 4.85
N ALA A 280 -30.64 8.93 5.02
CA ALA A 280 -32.01 8.74 4.54
C ALA A 280 -32.11 8.65 2.99
N ASP A 281 -31.14 9.15 2.27
CA ASP A 281 -31.04 9.13 0.80
C ASP A 281 -30.14 8.00 0.27
N PHE A 282 -29.64 7.12 1.15
CA PHE A 282 -28.86 5.92 0.82
C PHE A 282 -29.62 4.67 1.26
N ASP A 283 -30.43 4.11 0.36
CA ASP A 283 -31.22 2.90 0.61
C ASP A 283 -30.35 1.65 0.37
N MET A 284 -29.82 1.09 1.46
CA MET A 284 -28.94 -0.07 1.39
C MET A 284 -29.65 -1.33 0.89
N ASP A 285 -30.96 -1.51 1.19
CA ASP A 285 -31.75 -2.65 0.69
C ASP A 285 -31.83 -2.60 -0.84
N GLU A 286 -32.15 -1.42 -1.39
CA GLU A 286 -32.24 -1.20 -2.82
C GLU A 286 -30.89 -1.34 -3.52
N ILE A 287 -29.83 -0.73 -2.95
CA ILE A 287 -28.49 -0.73 -3.54
C ILE A 287 -27.91 -2.14 -3.55
N ALA A 288 -28.01 -2.90 -2.46
CA ALA A 288 -27.50 -4.26 -2.38
C ALA A 288 -28.19 -5.20 -3.36
N ALA A 289 -29.51 -5.13 -3.45
CA ALA A 289 -30.28 -5.90 -4.43
C ALA A 289 -29.87 -5.56 -5.87
N TYR A 290 -29.70 -4.26 -6.17
CA TYR A 290 -29.31 -3.80 -7.49
C TYR A 290 -27.88 -4.24 -7.87
N ALA A 291 -26.93 -4.11 -6.94
CA ALA A 291 -25.56 -4.56 -7.16
C ALA A 291 -25.49 -6.07 -7.40
N GLN A 292 -26.26 -6.87 -6.65
CA GLN A 292 -26.36 -8.30 -6.86
C GLN A 292 -26.97 -8.65 -8.24
N GLU A 293 -28.01 -7.95 -8.67
CA GLU A 293 -28.61 -8.13 -10.00
C GLU A 293 -27.59 -7.87 -11.12
N LYS A 294 -26.75 -6.84 -10.96
CA LYS A 294 -25.73 -6.45 -11.93
C LYS A 294 -24.44 -7.28 -11.83
N GLY A 295 -24.28 -8.11 -10.80
CA GLY A 295 -23.07 -8.89 -10.56
C GLY A 295 -21.89 -8.04 -10.10
N VAL A 296 -22.13 -6.88 -9.46
CA VAL A 296 -21.12 -5.95 -8.96
C VAL A 296 -21.01 -6.10 -7.44
N ARG A 297 -19.78 -6.09 -6.92
CA ARG A 297 -19.50 -6.16 -5.48
C ARG A 297 -19.57 -4.75 -4.87
N ILE A 298 -20.12 -4.66 -3.67
CA ILE A 298 -20.06 -3.43 -2.87
C ILE A 298 -18.82 -3.49 -1.98
N ILE A 299 -18.02 -2.44 -1.97
CA ILE A 299 -16.97 -2.20 -1.00
C ILE A 299 -17.55 -1.28 0.07
N GLY A 300 -17.72 -1.82 1.28
CA GLY A 300 -18.16 -1.05 2.43
C GLY A 300 -17.08 -0.05 2.88
N HIS A 301 -17.49 1.04 3.50
CA HIS A 301 -16.58 2.04 4.03
C HIS A 301 -16.87 2.31 5.50
N HIS A 302 -15.83 2.24 6.33
CA HIS A 302 -15.87 2.63 7.74
C HIS A 302 -14.82 3.69 8.03
N GLU A 303 -15.20 4.97 7.95
CA GLU A 303 -14.37 6.05 8.48
C GLU A 303 -14.50 6.12 9.99
N THR A 304 -13.40 6.26 10.69
CA THR A 304 -13.37 6.32 12.16
C THR A 304 -13.09 7.70 12.70
N GLY A 305 -12.46 8.59 11.91
CA GLY A 305 -11.93 9.87 12.37
C GLY A 305 -10.95 9.71 13.53
N GLY A 306 -10.22 8.59 13.60
CA GLY A 306 -9.34 8.22 14.69
C GLY A 306 -10.06 7.73 15.97
N ASN A 307 -11.40 7.76 16.04
CA ASN A 307 -12.16 7.33 17.23
C ASN A 307 -12.24 5.79 17.34
N VAL A 308 -11.08 5.17 17.51
CA VAL A 308 -10.93 3.71 17.65
C VAL A 308 -11.86 3.11 18.71
N PRO A 309 -12.03 3.68 19.91
CA PRO A 309 -12.96 3.12 20.90
C PRO A 309 -14.41 3.08 20.43
N ASN A 310 -14.85 4.05 19.62
CA ASN A 310 -16.20 4.02 19.03
C ASN A 310 -16.33 2.90 18.01
N TYR A 311 -15.34 2.74 17.14
CA TYR A 311 -15.32 1.70 16.12
C TYR A 311 -15.27 0.30 16.73
N GLU A 312 -14.38 0.07 17.70
CA GLU A 312 -14.26 -1.25 18.34
C GLU A 312 -15.53 -1.72 19.06
N ARG A 313 -16.30 -0.80 19.66
CA ARG A 313 -17.59 -1.15 20.27
C ARG A 313 -18.62 -1.65 19.26
N GLN A 314 -18.52 -1.23 18.01
CA GLN A 314 -19.48 -1.53 16.96
C GLN A 314 -18.97 -2.58 15.98
N LEU A 315 -17.67 -2.88 15.96
CA LEU A 315 -16.98 -3.63 14.91
C LEU A 315 -17.70 -4.94 14.54
N ASP A 316 -18.00 -5.78 15.52
CA ASP A 316 -18.67 -7.08 15.28
C ASP A 316 -20.07 -6.90 14.69
N LYS A 317 -20.85 -5.95 15.24
CA LYS A 317 -22.19 -5.63 14.73
C LYS A 317 -22.15 -5.05 13.30
N ALA A 318 -21.18 -4.16 13.03
CA ALA A 318 -21.03 -3.50 11.75
C ALA A 318 -20.63 -4.49 10.64
N LEU A 319 -19.69 -5.39 10.92
CA LEU A 319 -19.27 -6.40 9.95
C LEU A 319 -20.40 -7.43 9.67
N ARG A 320 -21.15 -7.81 10.69
CA ARG A 320 -22.33 -8.68 10.51
C ARG A 320 -23.37 -8.00 9.64
N TRP A 321 -23.65 -6.72 9.89
CA TRP A 321 -24.58 -5.94 9.09
C TRP A 321 -24.17 -5.91 7.61
N TYR A 322 -22.89 -5.77 7.30
CA TYR A 322 -22.40 -5.86 5.92
C TYR A 322 -22.64 -7.24 5.30
N VAL A 323 -22.36 -8.31 6.02
CA VAL A 323 -22.59 -9.67 5.52
C VAL A 323 -24.08 -9.94 5.25
N ASP A 324 -24.99 -9.39 6.07
CA ASP A 324 -26.44 -9.50 5.85
C ASP A 324 -26.87 -8.89 4.50
N TYR A 325 -26.10 -7.92 3.96
CA TYR A 325 -26.25 -7.32 2.63
C TYR A 325 -25.34 -7.92 1.55
N GLY A 326 -24.58 -8.96 1.86
CA GLY A 326 -23.66 -9.60 0.92
C GLY A 326 -22.39 -8.79 0.63
N VAL A 327 -22.03 -7.84 1.51
CA VAL A 327 -20.81 -7.04 1.40
C VAL A 327 -19.66 -7.79 2.09
N HIS A 328 -18.63 -8.12 1.30
CA HIS A 328 -17.47 -8.89 1.73
C HIS A 328 -16.11 -8.18 1.51
N ASP A 329 -16.16 -6.91 1.22
CA ASP A 329 -14.97 -6.06 1.04
C ASP A 329 -15.16 -4.78 1.84
N LEU A 330 -14.12 -4.37 2.55
CA LEU A 330 -14.16 -3.25 3.48
C LEU A 330 -12.96 -2.33 3.26
N LYS A 331 -13.22 -1.05 3.02
CA LYS A 331 -12.25 0.04 3.20
C LYS A 331 -12.45 0.67 4.58
N THR A 332 -11.37 0.85 5.34
CA THR A 332 -11.39 1.60 6.61
C THR A 332 -10.61 2.89 6.49
N GLY A 333 -11.05 3.95 7.18
CA GLY A 333 -10.35 5.23 7.29
C GLY A 333 -10.09 5.61 8.75
N TYR A 334 -8.97 6.28 9.00
CA TYR A 334 -8.55 6.71 10.34
C TYR A 334 -8.05 8.16 10.34
N ALA A 335 -8.65 9.03 9.52
CA ALA A 335 -8.25 10.41 9.37
C ALA A 335 -8.52 11.24 10.62
N GLY A 336 -7.61 11.21 11.58
CA GLY A 336 -7.66 11.96 12.84
C GLY A 336 -6.92 11.27 13.98
N ALA A 337 -6.60 12.03 15.02
CA ALA A 337 -5.85 11.52 16.16
C ALA A 337 -6.64 10.52 17.00
N MET A 338 -5.99 9.47 17.50
CA MET A 338 -6.58 8.52 18.43
C MET A 338 -6.83 9.16 19.80
N PRO A 339 -8.01 8.94 20.44
CA PRO A 339 -8.29 9.45 21.76
C PRO A 339 -7.34 8.92 22.83
N GLY A 340 -7.06 9.72 23.85
CA GLY A 340 -6.22 9.32 24.99
C GLY A 340 -4.72 9.52 24.77
N GLY A 341 -4.32 10.19 23.68
CA GLY A 341 -2.91 10.47 23.38
C GLY A 341 -2.15 9.27 22.81
N TYR A 342 -2.85 8.28 22.29
CA TYR A 342 -2.24 7.16 21.58
C TYR A 342 -1.88 7.58 20.15
N TRP A 343 -0.71 7.15 19.70
CA TRP A 343 -0.29 7.28 18.31
C TRP A 343 -0.82 6.12 17.48
N HIS A 344 -1.12 6.37 16.20
CA HIS A 344 -1.52 5.32 15.25
C HIS A 344 -0.52 4.17 15.17
N HIS A 345 0.76 4.47 15.30
CA HIS A 345 1.84 3.51 15.15
C HIS A 345 2.34 2.93 16.49
N SER A 346 1.71 3.28 17.61
CA SER A 346 1.98 2.67 18.91
C SER A 346 1.44 1.23 18.97
N GLN A 347 1.83 0.48 20.02
CA GLN A 347 1.27 -0.85 20.25
C GLN A 347 -0.26 -0.85 20.28
N TYR A 348 -0.90 0.19 20.81
CA TYR A 348 -2.35 0.33 20.83
C TYR A 348 -2.95 0.35 19.43
N GLY A 349 -2.40 1.17 18.52
CA GLY A 349 -2.84 1.23 17.14
C GLY A 349 -2.59 -0.09 16.39
N VAL A 350 -1.40 -0.68 16.53
CA VAL A 350 -1.07 -1.99 15.92
C VAL A 350 -2.05 -3.07 16.34
N ARG A 351 -2.37 -3.15 17.64
CA ARG A 351 -3.39 -4.09 18.16
C ARG A 351 -4.76 -3.85 17.53
N HIS A 352 -5.14 -2.60 17.37
CA HIS A 352 -6.42 -2.23 16.76
C HIS A 352 -6.49 -2.70 15.31
N TYR A 353 -5.50 -2.34 14.48
CA TYR A 353 -5.48 -2.75 13.07
C TYR A 353 -5.50 -4.27 12.91
N GLN A 354 -4.75 -4.99 13.73
CA GLN A 354 -4.76 -6.45 13.72
C GLN A 354 -6.12 -7.01 14.13
N LYS A 355 -6.76 -6.45 15.17
CA LYS A 355 -8.10 -6.84 15.61
C LYS A 355 -9.15 -6.68 14.51
N VAL A 356 -9.08 -5.61 13.72
CA VAL A 356 -9.99 -5.40 12.58
C VAL A 356 -9.81 -6.51 11.55
N VAL A 357 -8.57 -6.82 11.16
CA VAL A 357 -8.26 -7.88 10.20
C VAL A 357 -8.76 -9.25 10.67
N GLU A 358 -8.49 -9.61 11.93
CA GLU A 358 -8.90 -10.88 12.52
C GLU A 358 -10.43 -10.98 12.67
N THR A 359 -11.09 -9.88 13.03
CA THR A 359 -12.55 -9.86 13.14
C THR A 359 -13.19 -9.95 11.75
N ALA A 360 -12.67 -9.21 10.77
CA ALA A 360 -13.14 -9.26 9.39
C ALA A 360 -12.99 -10.67 8.79
N ALA A 361 -11.90 -11.38 9.08
CA ALA A 361 -11.68 -12.75 8.64
C ALA A 361 -12.80 -13.71 9.10
N LYS A 362 -13.31 -13.56 10.35
CA LYS A 362 -14.44 -14.36 10.88
C LYS A 362 -15.71 -14.22 10.05
N TYR A 363 -15.89 -13.05 9.43
CA TYR A 363 -17.02 -12.71 8.57
C TYR A 363 -16.71 -12.88 7.08
N ARG A 364 -15.52 -13.41 6.71
CA ARG A 364 -15.04 -13.51 5.33
C ARG A 364 -15.09 -12.17 4.61
N ILE A 365 -14.56 -11.15 5.25
CA ILE A 365 -14.43 -9.78 4.73
C ILE A 365 -12.96 -9.46 4.51
N THR A 366 -12.64 -8.95 3.32
CA THR A 366 -11.32 -8.39 2.99
C THR A 366 -11.19 -6.97 3.53
N VAL A 367 -9.95 -6.54 3.79
CA VAL A 367 -9.67 -5.22 4.37
C VAL A 367 -8.70 -4.45 3.49
N ASN A 368 -9.05 -3.20 3.19
CA ASN A 368 -8.20 -2.15 2.65
C ASN A 368 -8.17 -1.00 3.67
N ALA A 369 -7.01 -0.67 4.24
CA ALA A 369 -6.92 0.31 5.31
C ALA A 369 -6.23 1.60 4.85
N HIS A 370 -6.88 2.76 5.07
CA HIS A 370 -6.32 4.10 4.89
C HIS A 370 -5.85 4.67 6.24
N GLU A 371 -4.85 5.55 6.25
CA GLU A 371 -4.10 6.05 7.41
C GLU A 371 -3.63 4.93 8.38
N PRO A 372 -3.16 3.79 7.89
CA PRO A 372 -2.91 2.61 8.69
C PRO A 372 -1.49 2.60 9.27
N ILE A 373 -1.24 1.64 10.17
CA ILE A 373 0.13 1.14 10.39
C ILE A 373 0.71 0.59 9.08
N LYS A 374 2.00 0.80 8.84
CA LYS A 374 2.73 0.30 7.66
C LYS A 374 2.57 -1.21 7.46
N ASP A 375 2.68 -1.64 6.21
CA ASP A 375 2.65 -3.06 5.89
C ASP A 375 3.98 -3.73 6.26
N THR A 376 3.90 -4.90 6.89
CA THR A 376 5.02 -5.72 7.35
C THR A 376 4.88 -7.17 6.90
N GLY A 377 4.14 -7.39 5.82
CA GLY A 377 3.94 -8.71 5.19
C GLY A 377 2.92 -9.59 5.90
N ILE A 378 2.11 -9.07 6.83
CA ILE A 378 1.12 -9.88 7.58
C ILE A 378 0.09 -10.56 6.68
N ARG A 379 -0.05 -10.12 5.42
CA ARG A 379 -0.90 -10.73 4.39
C ARG A 379 -0.56 -12.20 4.09
N ARG A 380 0.65 -12.67 4.40
CA ARG A 380 0.99 -14.10 4.33
C ARG A 380 0.19 -14.90 5.35
N THR A 381 0.06 -14.38 6.57
CA THR A 381 -0.66 -15.01 7.68
C THR A 381 -2.16 -14.72 7.61
N TRP A 382 -2.51 -13.49 7.24
CA TRP A 382 -3.88 -12.98 7.13
C TRP A 382 -4.14 -12.42 5.73
N PRO A 383 -4.34 -13.26 4.71
CA PRO A 383 -4.49 -12.80 3.32
C PRO A 383 -5.75 -11.98 3.05
N ASN A 384 -6.67 -11.86 3.99
CA ASN A 384 -7.77 -10.91 3.92
C ASN A 384 -7.33 -9.45 4.19
N MET A 385 -6.13 -9.19 4.71
CA MET A 385 -5.50 -7.86 4.70
C MET A 385 -4.92 -7.62 3.31
N MET A 386 -5.69 -7.00 2.42
CA MET A 386 -5.33 -6.92 1.01
C MET A 386 -4.48 -5.70 0.66
N SER A 387 -4.85 -4.52 1.13
CA SER A 387 -4.12 -3.30 0.79
C SER A 387 -4.14 -2.29 1.93
N ARG A 388 -3.13 -1.41 1.92
CA ARG A 388 -3.03 -0.27 2.82
C ARG A 388 -2.59 0.95 2.04
N GLU A 389 -3.11 2.12 2.38
CA GLU A 389 -2.54 3.36 1.85
C GLU A 389 -1.12 3.58 2.41
N GLY A 390 -0.99 4.01 3.65
CA GLY A 390 0.27 4.14 4.40
C GLY A 390 1.37 4.92 3.68
N ALA A 391 1.00 5.89 2.86
CA ALA A 391 1.87 6.86 2.20
C ALA A 391 1.04 7.98 1.60
N ARG A 392 1.69 9.05 1.14
CA ARG A 392 1.04 10.17 0.45
C ARG A 392 0.46 9.72 -0.90
N GLY A 393 -0.87 9.50 -0.93
CA GLY A 393 -1.63 8.97 -2.06
C GLY A 393 -2.16 10.02 -3.03
N MET A 394 -3.13 9.61 -3.87
CA MET A 394 -3.76 10.46 -4.89
C MET A 394 -4.51 11.65 -4.29
N GLU A 395 -5.09 11.52 -3.12
CA GLU A 395 -5.89 12.55 -2.45
C GLU A 395 -5.15 13.89 -2.32
N TRP A 396 -3.86 13.84 -2.06
CA TRP A 396 -3.02 15.02 -1.94
C TRP A 396 -2.92 15.86 -3.21
N ASN A 397 -3.25 15.29 -4.37
CA ASN A 397 -3.38 16.08 -5.61
C ASN A 397 -4.61 16.99 -5.59
N ALA A 398 -5.63 16.67 -4.83
CA ALA A 398 -6.81 17.54 -4.63
C ALA A 398 -6.55 18.64 -3.59
N TRP A 399 -5.71 18.36 -2.58
CA TRP A 399 -5.58 19.20 -1.38
C TRP A 399 -4.32 20.07 -1.35
N SER A 400 -3.40 19.88 -2.30
CA SER A 400 -2.12 20.60 -2.37
C SER A 400 -1.76 20.93 -3.82
N GLU A 401 -0.52 21.36 -4.05
CA GLU A 401 0.03 21.54 -5.40
C GLU A 401 0.23 20.21 -6.17
N GLY A 402 -0.12 19.08 -5.54
CA GLY A 402 -0.01 17.73 -6.07
C GLY A 402 1.31 17.04 -5.71
N ASN A 403 1.35 15.73 -5.95
CA ASN A 403 2.56 14.93 -5.78
C ASN A 403 3.51 15.19 -6.95
N PRO A 404 4.83 15.39 -6.73
CA PRO A 404 5.77 15.54 -7.84
C PRO A 404 5.87 14.26 -8.67
N PRO A 405 6.21 14.32 -9.96
CA PRO A 405 6.36 13.13 -10.81
C PRO A 405 7.28 12.07 -10.20
N SER A 406 8.42 12.47 -9.63
CA SER A 406 9.40 11.58 -8.99
C SER A 406 8.88 10.79 -7.78
N HIS A 407 7.76 11.22 -7.17
CA HIS A 407 7.17 10.49 -6.04
C HIS A 407 6.74 9.07 -6.42
N HIS A 408 6.18 8.88 -7.62
CA HIS A 408 5.76 7.58 -8.12
C HIS A 408 6.93 6.63 -8.38
N GLU A 409 8.12 7.16 -8.69
CA GLU A 409 9.35 6.39 -8.89
C GLU A 409 10.09 6.08 -7.57
N ILE A 410 9.69 6.71 -6.45
CA ILE A 410 10.26 6.40 -5.12
C ILE A 410 9.43 5.33 -4.41
N LEU A 411 8.10 5.40 -4.49
CA LEU A 411 7.19 4.50 -3.78
C LEU A 411 7.47 3.00 -4.00
N PRO A 412 7.75 2.50 -5.24
CA PRO A 412 8.05 1.10 -5.47
C PRO A 412 9.31 0.60 -4.75
N PHE A 413 10.29 1.48 -4.56
CA PHE A 413 11.56 1.17 -3.91
C PHE A 413 11.59 1.47 -2.41
N THR A 414 10.48 1.92 -1.84
CA THR A 414 10.33 2.29 -0.43
C THR A 414 9.04 1.69 0.13
N ARG A 415 7.93 2.43 0.13
CA ARG A 415 6.65 2.04 0.72
C ARG A 415 6.17 0.64 0.29
N LEU A 416 6.25 0.34 -1.01
CA LEU A 416 5.77 -0.94 -1.55
C LEU A 416 6.64 -2.15 -1.18
N LEU A 417 7.85 -1.95 -0.65
CA LEU A 417 8.68 -3.06 -0.15
C LEU A 417 8.04 -3.78 1.04
N GLY A 418 7.19 -3.10 1.82
CA GLY A 418 6.41 -3.72 2.89
C GLY A 418 5.20 -4.52 2.40
N GLY A 419 4.61 -4.10 1.28
CA GLY A 419 3.43 -4.73 0.70
C GLY A 419 2.59 -3.79 -0.18
N PRO A 420 1.42 -4.25 -0.68
CA PRO A 420 0.54 -3.51 -1.57
C PRO A 420 0.15 -2.14 -1.04
N MET A 421 -0.09 -1.22 -1.96
CA MET A 421 -0.49 0.15 -1.63
C MET A 421 -1.75 0.56 -2.39
N ASP A 422 -2.76 1.03 -1.66
CA ASP A 422 -3.93 1.68 -2.26
C ASP A 422 -3.62 3.16 -2.55
N TYR A 423 -2.75 3.39 -3.57
CA TYR A 423 -2.40 4.74 -4.04
C TYR A 423 -3.58 5.43 -4.72
N THR A 424 -4.53 4.68 -5.23
CA THR A 424 -5.69 5.13 -6.01
C THR A 424 -5.32 5.89 -7.30
N PRO A 425 -4.50 5.32 -8.22
CA PRO A 425 -4.14 5.97 -9.47
C PRO A 425 -5.25 5.89 -10.50
N GLY A 426 -5.10 6.63 -11.61
CA GLY A 426 -5.97 6.50 -12.77
C GLY A 426 -6.85 7.71 -13.07
N THR A 427 -6.61 8.85 -12.44
CA THR A 427 -7.34 10.10 -12.73
C THR A 427 -7.07 10.59 -14.15
N PHE A 428 -8.12 10.80 -14.95
CA PHE A 428 -8.06 11.26 -16.33
C PHE A 428 -8.28 12.77 -16.47
N ASP A 429 -9.08 13.40 -15.59
CA ASP A 429 -9.16 14.86 -15.53
C ASP A 429 -7.95 15.47 -14.78
N ILE A 430 -6.76 15.22 -15.29
CA ILE A 430 -5.45 15.57 -14.70
C ILE A 430 -5.37 17.04 -14.25
N LEU A 431 -5.98 17.96 -15.00
CA LEU A 431 -5.95 19.40 -14.76
C LEU A 431 -7.13 19.91 -13.94
N PHE A 432 -8.04 19.01 -13.55
CA PHE A 432 -9.30 19.36 -12.89
C PHE A 432 -10.11 20.41 -13.67
N LYS A 433 -10.09 20.32 -15.02
CA LYS A 433 -10.73 21.32 -15.89
C LYS A 433 -12.22 21.44 -15.64
N LYS A 434 -12.88 20.31 -15.35
CA LYS A 434 -14.33 20.27 -15.10
C LYS A 434 -14.70 20.81 -13.71
N THR A 435 -13.83 20.61 -12.72
CA THR A 435 -14.12 20.88 -11.30
C THR A 435 -13.44 22.14 -10.76
N ARG A 436 -12.27 22.54 -11.29
CA ARG A 436 -11.47 23.67 -10.75
C ARG A 436 -12.25 24.96 -10.57
N ASN A 437 -13.08 25.32 -11.52
CA ASN A 437 -13.87 26.53 -11.51
C ASN A 437 -15.33 26.29 -11.08
N SER A 438 -15.65 25.10 -10.57
CA SER A 438 -16.98 24.81 -10.06
C SER A 438 -17.28 25.72 -8.86
N PRO A 439 -18.45 26.39 -8.81
CA PRO A 439 -18.87 27.15 -7.64
C PRO A 439 -19.08 26.27 -6.40
N LEU A 440 -19.18 24.95 -6.61
CA LEU A 440 -19.34 23.94 -5.55
C LEU A 440 -18.00 23.52 -4.94
N ARG A 441 -16.88 23.78 -5.62
CA ARG A 441 -15.57 23.34 -5.14
C ARG A 441 -15.21 24.01 -3.82
N LYS A 442 -14.85 23.20 -2.81
CA LYS A 442 -14.29 23.65 -1.54
C LYS A 442 -12.77 23.58 -1.55
N LYS A 443 -12.15 24.54 -0.88
CA LYS A 443 -10.75 24.49 -0.47
C LYS A 443 -10.68 23.85 0.92
N TRP A 444 -9.96 22.74 1.06
CA TRP A 444 -9.91 21.99 2.31
C TRP A 444 -8.86 22.49 3.29
N ASN A 445 -7.74 23.01 2.78
CA ASN A 445 -6.63 23.49 3.60
C ASN A 445 -5.79 24.53 2.85
N ASP A 446 -4.81 25.12 3.54
CA ASP A 446 -3.95 26.17 2.99
C ASP A 446 -2.83 25.68 2.05
N LEU A 447 -2.67 24.37 1.88
CA LEU A 447 -1.74 23.79 0.89
C LEU A 447 -2.33 23.84 -0.52
N ASP A 448 -3.65 23.94 -0.66
CA ASP A 448 -4.30 24.23 -1.94
C ASP A 448 -4.20 25.72 -2.25
N LYS A 449 -3.30 26.08 -3.16
CA LYS A 449 -3.09 27.45 -3.64
C LYS A 449 -3.95 27.82 -4.85
N GLY A 450 -4.96 26.99 -5.18
CA GLY A 450 -5.78 27.13 -6.38
C GLY A 450 -5.12 26.57 -7.64
N ASN A 451 -4.01 25.84 -7.48
CA ASN A 451 -3.24 25.22 -8.55
C ASN A 451 -3.19 23.69 -8.43
N SER A 452 -4.03 23.11 -7.57
CA SER A 452 -4.15 21.65 -7.39
C SER A 452 -4.37 20.94 -8.72
N ARG A 453 -3.63 19.87 -8.94
CA ARG A 453 -3.68 19.03 -10.15
C ARG A 453 -2.93 17.73 -9.92
N VAL A 454 -3.09 16.78 -10.83
CA VAL A 454 -2.23 15.60 -10.92
C VAL A 454 -0.98 15.97 -11.75
N ASN A 455 0.21 15.81 -11.18
CA ASN A 455 1.47 16.18 -11.84
C ASN A 455 2.06 15.01 -12.63
N THR A 456 1.31 14.46 -13.56
CA THR A 456 1.73 13.39 -14.49
C THR A 456 1.14 13.63 -15.87
N THR A 457 1.60 12.88 -16.87
CA THR A 457 0.84 12.71 -18.10
C THR A 457 -0.30 11.70 -17.88
N LEU A 458 -1.26 11.65 -18.82
CA LEU A 458 -2.34 10.66 -18.84
C LEU A 458 -1.78 9.23 -18.97
N ALA A 459 -0.80 9.03 -19.86
CA ALA A 459 -0.18 7.73 -20.06
C ALA A 459 0.49 7.21 -18.77
N LYS A 460 1.08 8.11 -17.95
CA LYS A 460 1.61 7.74 -16.65
C LYS A 460 0.53 7.31 -15.65
N GLN A 461 -0.67 7.94 -15.66
CA GLN A 461 -1.78 7.49 -14.81
C GLN A 461 -2.21 6.06 -15.15
N ILE A 462 -2.19 5.71 -16.44
CA ILE A 462 -2.48 4.33 -16.87
C ILE A 462 -1.35 3.39 -16.44
N ALA A 463 -0.09 3.75 -16.67
CA ALA A 463 1.08 2.94 -16.31
C ALA A 463 1.18 2.69 -14.80
N ASN A 464 0.74 3.64 -13.96
CA ASN A 464 0.73 3.50 -12.52
C ASN A 464 -0.16 2.34 -12.03
N TRP A 465 -1.15 1.90 -12.79
CA TRP A 465 -1.92 0.68 -12.49
C TRP A 465 -1.05 -0.57 -12.51
N VAL A 466 -0.01 -0.57 -13.32
CA VAL A 466 0.97 -1.67 -13.35
C VAL A 466 2.06 -1.45 -12.29
N ILE A 467 2.54 -0.21 -12.12
CA ILE A 467 3.68 0.10 -11.25
C ILE A 467 3.32 0.04 -9.76
N LEU A 468 2.22 0.68 -9.35
CA LEU A 468 1.80 0.78 -7.95
C LEU A 468 0.85 -0.37 -7.62
N TYR A 469 1.41 -1.47 -7.13
CA TYR A 469 0.65 -2.69 -6.90
C TYR A 469 -0.41 -2.54 -5.82
N SER A 470 -1.64 -2.86 -6.18
CA SER A 470 -2.74 -3.16 -5.26
C SER A 470 -3.59 -4.32 -5.82
N PRO A 471 -3.95 -5.31 -5.01
CA PRO A 471 -4.95 -6.33 -5.41
C PRO A 471 -6.37 -5.76 -5.46
N LEU A 472 -6.57 -4.58 -4.88
CA LEU A 472 -7.78 -3.77 -4.98
C LEU A 472 -7.42 -2.51 -5.77
N GLN A 473 -7.54 -2.57 -7.11
CA GLN A 473 -7.04 -1.53 -8.00
C GLN A 473 -8.14 -0.54 -8.35
N MET A 474 -8.03 0.70 -7.85
CA MET A 474 -9.04 1.73 -8.07
C MET A 474 -8.84 2.49 -9.38
N ALA A 475 -9.91 2.65 -10.17
CA ALA A 475 -10.04 3.71 -11.15
C ALA A 475 -10.60 4.95 -10.42
N SER A 476 -9.71 5.87 -10.06
CA SER A 476 -9.95 6.86 -9.00
C SER A 476 -10.80 8.05 -9.41
N ASP A 477 -10.95 8.32 -10.72
CA ASP A 477 -11.70 9.49 -11.19
C ASP A 477 -13.22 9.30 -11.11
N MET A 478 -13.96 10.39 -11.22
CA MET A 478 -15.40 10.36 -11.43
C MET A 478 -15.71 9.67 -12.76
N ILE A 479 -16.72 8.81 -12.79
CA ILE A 479 -17.02 7.92 -13.93
C ILE A 479 -17.26 8.68 -15.24
N GLU A 480 -17.81 9.91 -15.21
CA GLU A 480 -18.00 10.75 -16.38
C GLU A 480 -16.71 11.20 -17.08
N ASN A 481 -15.54 11.04 -16.45
CA ASN A 481 -14.24 11.30 -17.05
C ASN A 481 -13.72 10.09 -17.82
N TYR A 482 -14.25 8.92 -17.56
CA TYR A 482 -13.95 7.66 -18.25
C TYR A 482 -14.90 7.36 -19.40
N GLU A 483 -16.15 7.83 -19.32
CA GLU A 483 -17.17 7.58 -20.34
C GLU A 483 -16.68 7.97 -21.74
N ASN A 484 -16.71 7.02 -22.66
CA ASN A 484 -16.26 7.18 -24.06
C ASN A 484 -14.79 7.61 -24.21
N HIS A 485 -13.95 7.49 -23.16
CA HIS A 485 -12.53 7.81 -23.26
C HIS A 485 -11.73 6.60 -23.77
N PRO A 486 -11.08 6.67 -24.96
CA PRO A 486 -10.46 5.48 -25.58
C PRO A 486 -9.40 4.81 -24.70
N ALA A 487 -8.66 5.57 -23.90
CA ALA A 487 -7.61 5.03 -23.04
C ALA A 487 -8.17 4.24 -21.84
N PHE A 488 -9.47 4.36 -21.52
CA PHE A 488 -10.10 3.58 -20.45
C PHE A 488 -10.15 2.09 -20.77
N GLN A 489 -10.00 1.72 -22.06
CA GLN A 489 -9.92 0.32 -22.47
C GLN A 489 -8.81 -0.45 -21.75
N PHE A 490 -7.67 0.19 -21.41
CA PHE A 490 -6.64 -0.48 -20.63
C PHE A 490 -7.15 -0.95 -19.26
N PHE A 491 -7.98 -0.15 -18.57
CA PHE A 491 -8.55 -0.52 -17.27
C PHE A 491 -9.59 -1.63 -17.40
N ILE A 492 -10.36 -1.63 -18.49
CA ILE A 492 -11.30 -2.72 -18.79
C ILE A 492 -10.56 -4.06 -18.95
N ASP A 493 -9.44 -4.04 -19.70
CA ASP A 493 -8.65 -5.23 -20.04
C ASP A 493 -7.70 -5.68 -18.93
N PHE A 494 -7.41 -4.82 -17.95
CA PHE A 494 -6.51 -5.13 -16.85
C PHE A 494 -7.10 -6.20 -15.93
N ASP A 495 -6.24 -7.08 -15.44
CA ASP A 495 -6.57 -8.10 -14.43
C ASP A 495 -5.84 -7.80 -13.12
N ALA A 496 -6.58 -7.59 -12.05
CA ALA A 496 -6.01 -7.32 -10.74
C ALA A 496 -5.45 -8.59 -10.05
N ASP A 497 -5.86 -9.79 -10.51
CA ASP A 497 -5.37 -11.06 -9.99
C ASP A 497 -4.15 -11.57 -10.77
N CYS A 498 -2.97 -11.10 -10.41
CA CYS A 498 -1.73 -11.46 -11.06
C CYS A 498 -1.16 -12.79 -10.54
N ASP A 499 -0.54 -13.56 -11.44
CA ASP A 499 0.23 -14.76 -11.10
C ASP A 499 1.69 -14.43 -10.78
N ARG A 500 2.25 -13.43 -11.50
CA ARG A 500 3.65 -13.00 -11.39
C ARG A 500 3.76 -11.50 -11.66
N SER A 501 4.62 -10.85 -10.91
CA SER A 501 5.06 -9.46 -11.13
C SER A 501 6.57 -9.39 -11.03
N GLU A 502 7.21 -8.61 -11.91
CA GLU A 502 8.65 -8.42 -11.93
C GLU A 502 9.01 -6.99 -12.30
N ALA A 503 9.77 -6.33 -11.43
CA ALA A 503 10.44 -5.09 -11.76
C ALA A 503 11.65 -5.40 -12.65
N LEU A 504 11.61 -4.93 -13.89
CA LEU A 504 12.60 -5.26 -14.93
C LEU A 504 13.82 -4.33 -14.88
N VAL A 505 13.56 -3.03 -14.81
CA VAL A 505 14.57 -1.98 -14.70
C VAL A 505 14.03 -0.83 -13.86
N GLY A 506 14.92 -0.09 -13.19
CA GLY A 506 14.53 1.11 -12.47
C GLY A 506 15.60 1.64 -11.52
N GLU A 507 15.46 2.93 -11.19
CA GLU A 507 16.26 3.67 -10.23
C GLU A 507 15.34 4.53 -9.35
N PRO A 508 15.48 4.50 -8.01
CA PRO A 508 14.61 5.23 -7.11
C PRO A 508 14.59 6.74 -7.40
N GLY A 509 13.38 7.27 -7.59
CA GLY A 509 13.15 8.68 -7.91
C GLY A 509 13.47 9.07 -9.34
N GLU A 510 13.82 8.12 -10.21
CA GLU A 510 14.15 8.42 -11.60
C GLU A 510 13.20 7.75 -12.58
N TYR A 511 13.12 6.44 -12.59
CA TYR A 511 12.26 5.67 -13.50
C TYR A 511 12.08 4.24 -13.02
N ILE A 512 11.08 3.57 -13.56
CA ILE A 512 10.82 2.16 -13.31
C ILE A 512 10.04 1.54 -14.47
N ALA A 513 10.27 0.26 -14.74
CA ALA A 513 9.41 -0.58 -15.56
C ALA A 513 9.11 -1.90 -14.85
N VAL A 514 7.81 -2.25 -14.81
CA VAL A 514 7.30 -3.46 -14.16
C VAL A 514 6.46 -4.25 -15.15
N MET A 515 6.65 -5.55 -15.18
CA MET A 515 5.82 -6.52 -15.89
C MET A 515 4.93 -7.26 -14.91
N ARG A 516 3.67 -7.52 -15.30
CA ARG A 516 2.75 -8.42 -14.60
C ARG A 516 2.15 -9.43 -15.55
N GLN A 517 1.92 -10.63 -15.05
CA GLN A 517 1.31 -11.74 -15.78
C GLN A 517 0.04 -12.20 -15.09
N ALA A 518 -1.01 -12.40 -15.86
CA ALA A 518 -2.27 -13.03 -15.45
C ALA A 518 -2.66 -14.09 -16.50
N GLY A 519 -2.42 -15.36 -16.19
CA GLY A 519 -2.57 -16.45 -17.15
C GLY A 519 -1.61 -16.31 -18.33
N ASP A 520 -2.15 -16.19 -19.53
CA ASP A 520 -1.43 -15.99 -20.79
C ASP A 520 -1.33 -14.53 -21.22
N ARG A 521 -1.87 -13.60 -20.43
CA ARG A 521 -1.86 -12.15 -20.68
C ARG A 521 -0.74 -11.49 -19.87
N PHE A 522 -0.18 -10.43 -20.44
CA PHE A 522 0.87 -9.66 -19.77
C PHE A 522 0.55 -8.17 -19.80
N TYR A 523 1.00 -7.46 -18.79
CA TYR A 523 0.91 -6.01 -18.66
C TYR A 523 2.29 -5.46 -18.39
N LEU A 524 2.69 -4.42 -19.09
CA LEU A 524 3.95 -3.72 -18.85
C LEU A 524 3.64 -2.26 -18.57
N GLY A 525 4.13 -1.74 -17.46
CA GLY A 525 4.09 -0.32 -17.15
C GLY A 525 5.50 0.24 -17.06
N ALA A 526 5.73 1.41 -17.63
CA ALA A 526 6.97 2.16 -17.48
C ALA A 526 6.67 3.64 -17.19
N THR A 527 7.38 4.22 -16.23
CA THR A 527 7.19 5.62 -15.81
C THR A 527 8.53 6.30 -15.56
N THR A 528 8.53 7.64 -15.66
CA THR A 528 9.71 8.48 -15.41
C THR A 528 9.37 9.68 -14.53
N ASN A 529 10.39 10.25 -13.90
CA ASN A 529 10.31 11.48 -13.12
C ASN A 529 10.11 12.71 -14.03
N GLU A 530 10.47 13.89 -13.54
CA GLU A 530 10.36 15.18 -14.25
C GLU A 530 11.14 15.24 -15.56
N ASN A 531 12.05 14.28 -15.79
CA ASN A 531 12.90 14.23 -16.99
C ASN A 531 12.49 13.04 -17.87
N GLY A 532 12.16 13.32 -19.12
CA GLY A 532 11.84 12.30 -20.12
C GLY A 532 13.04 11.42 -20.47
N ARG A 533 12.76 10.19 -20.89
CA ARG A 533 13.79 9.23 -21.27
C ARG A 533 13.27 8.16 -22.24
N THR A 534 14.19 7.42 -22.82
CA THR A 534 13.87 6.20 -23.58
C THR A 534 14.36 4.98 -22.79
N ILE A 535 13.50 4.01 -22.61
CA ILE A 535 13.80 2.72 -21.96
C ILE A 535 13.63 1.62 -22.99
N ASN A 536 14.59 0.71 -23.05
CA ASN A 536 14.55 -0.45 -23.94
C ASN A 536 14.23 -1.68 -23.11
N ILE A 537 13.10 -2.32 -23.36
CA ILE A 537 12.64 -3.52 -22.63
C ILE A 537 12.63 -4.71 -23.59
N PRO A 538 13.54 -5.69 -23.40
CA PRO A 538 13.42 -6.98 -24.05
C PRO A 538 12.11 -7.65 -23.64
N LEU A 539 11.40 -8.25 -24.59
CA LEU A 539 10.13 -8.93 -24.31
C LEU A 539 10.30 -10.42 -24.01
N ASP A 540 11.47 -10.81 -23.52
CA ASP A 540 11.83 -12.19 -23.19
C ASP A 540 11.01 -12.82 -22.06
N PHE A 541 10.23 -12.00 -21.35
CA PHE A 541 9.22 -12.46 -20.39
C PHE A 541 7.95 -13.04 -21.05
N LEU A 542 7.68 -12.76 -22.33
CA LEU A 542 6.60 -13.34 -23.10
C LEU A 542 6.87 -14.81 -23.40
N SER A 543 5.83 -15.61 -23.56
CA SER A 543 5.99 -17.03 -23.89
C SER A 543 6.68 -17.19 -25.27
N PRO A 544 7.70 -18.06 -25.37
CA PRO A 544 8.38 -18.30 -26.63
C PRO A 544 7.41 -18.89 -27.67
N ASP A 545 7.69 -18.60 -28.95
CA ASP A 545 6.93 -19.11 -30.12
C ASP A 545 5.46 -18.66 -30.21
N ILE A 546 5.04 -17.71 -29.37
CA ILE A 546 3.71 -17.10 -29.40
C ILE A 546 3.83 -15.66 -29.89
N LYS A 547 2.93 -15.29 -30.81
CA LYS A 547 2.72 -13.89 -31.18
C LYS A 547 1.69 -13.24 -30.25
N TYR A 548 1.93 -12.00 -29.91
CA TYR A 548 1.05 -11.22 -29.06
C TYR A 548 0.57 -9.95 -29.76
N HIS A 549 -0.69 -9.65 -29.65
CA HIS A 549 -1.19 -8.31 -29.87
C HIS A 549 -0.76 -7.44 -28.69
N ALA A 550 -0.01 -6.38 -28.94
CA ALA A 550 0.41 -5.38 -27.98
C ALA A 550 -0.40 -4.11 -28.18
N ASP A 551 -1.29 -3.80 -27.24
CA ASP A 551 -2.04 -2.56 -27.20
C ASP A 551 -1.27 -1.57 -26.31
N ILE A 552 -0.72 -0.52 -26.91
CA ILE A 552 0.25 0.40 -26.32
C ILE A 552 -0.42 1.75 -26.06
N TYR A 553 -0.43 2.16 -24.81
CA TYR A 553 -0.92 3.46 -24.34
C TYR A 553 0.28 4.30 -23.92
N ALA A 554 0.68 5.25 -24.74
CA ALA A 554 1.93 5.99 -24.61
C ALA A 554 1.72 7.50 -24.58
N ASP A 555 2.71 8.22 -24.06
CA ASP A 555 2.79 9.66 -24.20
C ASP A 555 2.76 10.07 -25.68
N GLY A 556 2.04 11.13 -25.99
CA GLY A 556 2.06 11.77 -27.31
C GLY A 556 3.41 12.46 -27.58
N ASP A 557 3.61 12.87 -28.84
CA ASP A 557 4.89 13.45 -29.24
C ASP A 557 5.22 14.79 -28.56
N ASN A 558 4.20 15.52 -28.11
CA ASN A 558 4.32 16.78 -27.39
C ASN A 558 3.85 16.67 -25.93
N ALA A 559 3.77 15.46 -25.40
CA ALA A 559 3.36 15.25 -24.01
C ALA A 559 4.38 15.86 -23.04
N HIS A 560 3.88 16.48 -21.99
CA HIS A 560 4.68 17.04 -20.89
C HIS A 560 3.78 17.18 -19.67
N TRP A 561 4.21 16.64 -18.51
CA TRP A 561 3.38 16.60 -17.31
C TRP A 561 2.79 17.97 -16.89
N LYS A 562 3.50 19.05 -17.15
CA LYS A 562 3.10 20.41 -16.74
C LYS A 562 2.28 21.11 -17.81
N ASP A 563 2.76 21.11 -19.05
CA ASP A 563 2.26 22.00 -20.10
C ASP A 563 1.27 21.30 -21.04
N ASN A 564 1.43 19.99 -21.28
CA ASN A 564 0.56 19.22 -22.16
C ASN A 564 0.34 17.77 -21.68
N PRO A 565 -0.26 17.56 -20.48
CA PRO A 565 -0.32 16.25 -19.84
C PRO A 565 -1.33 15.28 -20.48
N THR A 566 -2.26 15.76 -21.28
CA THR A 566 -3.32 14.95 -21.89
C THR A 566 -3.00 14.52 -23.32
N ASP A 567 -1.79 14.84 -23.84
CA ASP A 567 -1.34 14.35 -25.13
C ASP A 567 -0.87 12.90 -24.98
N TYR A 568 -1.59 11.98 -25.60
CA TYR A 568 -1.32 10.55 -25.58
C TYR A 568 -1.64 9.92 -26.93
N LYS A 569 -1.14 8.72 -27.16
CA LYS A 569 -1.44 7.91 -28.34
C LYS A 569 -1.71 6.46 -27.95
N ILE A 570 -2.52 5.79 -28.78
CA ILE A 570 -2.76 4.35 -28.69
C ILE A 570 -2.21 3.73 -29.97
N GLU A 571 -1.35 2.73 -29.83
CA GLU A 571 -0.75 1.99 -30.95
C GLU A 571 -1.05 0.50 -30.78
N HIS A 572 -1.19 -0.20 -31.90
CA HIS A 572 -1.38 -1.65 -31.93
C HIS A 572 -0.26 -2.29 -32.75
N ARG A 573 0.39 -3.30 -32.18
CA ARG A 573 1.50 -4.02 -32.82
C ARG A 573 1.38 -5.52 -32.60
N ILE A 574 1.97 -6.32 -33.47
CA ILE A 574 2.23 -7.73 -33.21
C ILE A 574 3.69 -7.85 -32.78
N VAL A 575 3.92 -8.52 -31.66
CA VAL A 575 5.25 -8.71 -31.07
C VAL A 575 5.45 -10.16 -30.62
N THR A 576 6.70 -10.53 -30.38
CA THR A 576 7.13 -11.84 -29.88
C THR A 576 8.14 -11.67 -28.74
N SER A 577 8.50 -12.75 -28.08
CA SER A 577 9.55 -12.77 -27.05
C SER A 577 10.95 -12.40 -27.55
N ALA A 578 11.18 -12.39 -28.89
CA ALA A 578 12.44 -11.98 -29.49
C ALA A 578 12.57 -10.46 -29.71
N ASP A 579 11.47 -9.72 -29.54
CA ASP A 579 11.43 -8.28 -29.78
C ASP A 579 11.92 -7.48 -28.57
N THR A 580 12.30 -6.23 -28.84
CA THR A 580 12.61 -5.23 -27.81
C THR A 580 11.68 -4.03 -28.01
N LEU A 581 10.98 -3.63 -26.97
CA LEU A 581 10.12 -2.46 -26.99
C LEU A 581 10.93 -1.21 -26.61
N HIS A 582 10.94 -0.21 -27.52
CA HIS A 582 11.55 1.09 -27.28
C HIS A 582 10.48 2.05 -26.71
N MET A 583 10.49 2.25 -25.41
CA MET A 583 9.51 3.07 -24.71
C MET A 583 10.04 4.49 -24.53
N LYS A 584 9.51 5.44 -25.30
CA LYS A 584 9.82 6.87 -25.17
C LYS A 584 8.84 7.48 -24.18
N LEU A 585 9.34 7.89 -23.03
CA LEU A 585 8.58 8.53 -21.97
C LEU A 585 8.83 10.03 -21.98
N ALA A 586 7.77 10.83 -21.97
CA ALA A 586 7.84 12.28 -21.86
C ALA A 586 8.28 12.70 -20.44
N ASP A 587 8.56 13.97 -20.24
CA ASP A 587 8.80 14.55 -18.91
C ASP A 587 7.56 14.30 -18.02
N GLY A 588 7.76 13.65 -16.85
CA GLY A 588 6.67 13.22 -15.95
C GLY A 588 5.71 12.21 -16.57
N GLY A 589 6.17 11.50 -17.57
CA GLY A 589 5.37 10.64 -18.43
C GLY A 589 5.45 9.15 -18.13
N GLY A 590 4.76 8.38 -18.97
CA GLY A 590 4.71 6.94 -18.86
C GLY A 590 4.19 6.25 -20.11
N GLN A 591 4.22 4.92 -20.06
CA GLN A 591 3.66 4.05 -21.08
C GLN A 591 3.14 2.78 -20.44
N ALA A 592 1.94 2.36 -20.82
CA ALA A 592 1.38 1.07 -20.45
C ALA A 592 1.17 0.21 -21.70
N VAL A 593 1.35 -1.09 -21.58
CA VAL A 593 1.13 -2.05 -22.66
C VAL A 593 0.38 -3.26 -22.15
N TYR A 594 -0.65 -3.66 -22.88
CA TYR A 594 -1.37 -4.90 -22.68
C TYR A 594 -1.02 -5.88 -23.80
N PHE A 595 -0.57 -7.08 -23.42
CA PHE A 595 -0.23 -8.15 -24.36
C PHE A 595 -1.23 -9.29 -24.19
N ARG A 596 -1.87 -9.68 -25.30
CA ARG A 596 -2.74 -10.85 -25.39
C ARG A 596 -2.29 -11.75 -26.55
N PRO A 597 -2.29 -13.08 -26.38
CA PRO A 597 -1.89 -14.00 -27.46
C PRO A 597 -2.79 -13.84 -28.69
N GLU A 598 -2.18 -14.06 -29.90
CA GLU A 598 -2.87 -14.01 -31.18
C GLU A 598 -3.85 -15.18 -31.34
#